data_9d103be2a718c12db577bccd7038a6e4
#
_entry.id   9d103be2a718c12db577bccd7038a6e4
#
_cell.length_a   1.000
_cell.length_b   1.000
_cell.length_c   1.000
_cell.angle_alpha   90.00
_cell.angle_beta   90.00
_cell.angle_gamma   90.00
#
_symmetry.space_group_name_H-M   'P 1'
#
loop_
_entity.id
_entity.type
_entity.pdbx_description
1 polymer ?
#
loop_
_entity_poly.entity_id
_entity_poly.type
_entity_poly.pdbx_seq_one_letter_code
_entity_poly.pdbx_strand_id
1 'polypeptide(L)'
;MRRTPAITIAGLAAVALTLSACGREAEDSSTAETGKAVSTGAATGTISVWAMGAEGENLPTLTKEFEAANPGVKVDVTAIPWDAAHDKFTTAITANKTPDVAMVGTTWMGEFAGMDALDPTPGQIDKSVFFEGAQKTTEVDGTSYGIPWYVETRLVYYRTDLAEKAGITSPPTDWEGLKTMAKAMQEKADATWGIGLQAGGVGSWQSVMPFAWSAGADLTKDDGKAYNFDSPEVLKATQYYQSFFTEGISDKAAPATPTTEPDFVSGKVPMFISGPWMMSAVEKAGGEGFKDKYDVMQIPADQQSSSFVGGSNLVVFKNTKNRDSSWKFVQWLADPKVQAKWYTLSTDLPSVKSAWQDPALTADTKLAVFGKQLETAQAPPSFPTWEQVVTSFDTEMEKVTKTGADPAAALKTVQSQADSIGTGG
;
A
#
# COMPACT_ATOMS: atom_id res chain seq x y z
N MET A 1 -59.36 -69.66 -50.30
CA MET A 1 -58.41 -70.00 -51.38
C MET A 1 -57.28 -68.92 -51.38
N ARG A 2 -56.05 -69.47 -51.31
CA ARG A 2 -54.77 -68.78 -51.76
C ARG A 2 -54.45 -67.43 -51.17
N ARG A 3 -53.53 -67.26 -50.20
CA ARG A 3 -52.04 -67.24 -50.33
C ARG A 3 -51.58 -65.96 -51.08
N THR A 4 -50.76 -65.11 -50.60
CA THR A 4 -49.36 -65.24 -50.13
C THR A 4 -48.81 -63.89 -49.62
N PRO A 5 -47.61 -63.84 -49.14
CA PRO A 5 -47.27 -63.07 -47.95
C PRO A 5 -46.49 -61.76 -48.32
N ALA A 6 -46.51 -60.80 -47.37
CA ALA A 6 -45.70 -59.62 -47.44
C ALA A 6 -44.57 -59.66 -46.42
N ILE A 7 -43.40 -59.41 -46.87
CA ILE A 7 -42.12 -59.36 -46.15
C ILE A 7 -42.07 -58.10 -45.27
N THR A 8 -41.87 -58.35 -43.97
CA THR A 8 -41.66 -57.28 -42.97
C THR A 8 -40.17 -57.05 -42.79
N ILE A 9 -39.72 -55.83 -43.07
CA ILE A 9 -38.36 -55.35 -42.73
C ILE A 9 -38.45 -54.70 -41.36
N ALA A 10 -37.74 -55.31 -40.38
CA ALA A 10 -37.58 -54.75 -39.03
C ALA A 10 -36.47 -53.71 -39.00
N GLY A 11 -36.85 -52.49 -38.74
CA GLY A 11 -35.88 -51.42 -38.41
C GLY A 11 -35.64 -51.37 -36.91
N LEU A 12 -34.41 -51.68 -36.48
CA LEU A 12 -33.97 -51.51 -35.09
C LEU A 12 -33.80 -49.98 -34.84
N ALA A 13 -34.66 -49.41 -34.02
CA ALA A 13 -34.44 -48.12 -33.41
C ALA A 13 -33.68 -48.31 -32.09
N ALA A 14 -32.40 -47.98 -32.06
CA ALA A 14 -31.63 -47.92 -30.82
C ALA A 14 -32.01 -46.66 -30.07
N VAL A 15 -32.72 -46.80 -28.97
CA VAL A 15 -32.97 -45.70 -28.00
C VAL A 15 -31.73 -45.58 -27.11
N ALA A 16 -30.92 -44.53 -27.35
CA ALA A 16 -29.86 -44.11 -26.43
C ALA A 16 -30.49 -43.38 -25.26
N LEU A 17 -30.61 -44.02 -24.12
CA LEU A 17 -30.88 -43.37 -22.84
C LEU A 17 -29.66 -42.61 -22.39
N THR A 18 -29.63 -41.28 -22.61
CA THR A 18 -28.69 -40.40 -21.94
C THR A 18 -29.16 -40.21 -20.49
N LEU A 19 -28.48 -40.85 -19.57
CA LEU A 19 -28.55 -40.53 -18.15
C LEU A 19 -27.93 -39.12 -17.98
N SER A 20 -28.78 -38.12 -17.80
CA SER A 20 -28.35 -36.82 -17.28
C SER A 20 -28.01 -37.01 -15.80
N ALA A 21 -26.75 -37.30 -15.52
CA ALA A 21 -26.20 -37.13 -14.20
C ALA A 21 -26.12 -35.60 -13.96
N CYS A 22 -27.04 -35.08 -13.14
CA CYS A 22 -26.84 -33.78 -12.51
C CYS A 22 -25.67 -33.92 -11.52
N GLY A 23 -24.46 -33.81 -12.04
CA GLY A 23 -23.29 -33.46 -11.25
C GLY A 23 -23.41 -32.00 -10.93
N ARG A 24 -23.67 -31.69 -9.70
CA ARG A 24 -23.47 -30.37 -9.12
C ARG A 24 -21.95 -30.18 -9.11
N GLU A 25 -21.40 -29.59 -10.18
CA GLU A 25 -20.05 -29.07 -10.14
C GLU A 25 -20.06 -27.99 -9.06
N ALA A 26 -19.24 -28.17 -8.04
CA ALA A 26 -18.89 -27.12 -7.14
C ALA A 26 -18.14 -26.07 -8.00
N GLU A 27 -18.80 -24.97 -8.32
CA GLU A 27 -18.12 -23.75 -8.78
C GLU A 27 -17.33 -23.20 -7.59
N ASP A 28 -16.13 -23.74 -7.38
CA ASP A 28 -15.12 -23.19 -6.50
C ASP A 28 -13.89 -22.86 -7.37
N SER A 29 -14.05 -21.82 -8.16
CA SER A 29 -12.96 -21.03 -8.67
C SER A 29 -13.51 -19.62 -8.91
N SER A 30 -13.21 -18.70 -8.01
CA SER A 30 -13.32 -17.29 -8.28
C SER A 30 -12.37 -16.99 -9.45
N THR A 31 -12.89 -17.01 -10.67
CA THR A 31 -12.12 -16.55 -11.83
C THR A 31 -11.96 -15.06 -11.65
N ALA A 32 -10.73 -14.62 -11.42
CA ALA A 32 -10.38 -13.21 -11.37
C ALA A 32 -11.04 -12.46 -12.53
N GLU A 33 -11.85 -11.47 -12.23
CA GLU A 33 -12.56 -10.69 -13.25
C GLU A 33 -11.56 -9.76 -13.93
N THR A 34 -11.51 -9.80 -15.25
CA THR A 34 -10.71 -8.86 -16.05
C THR A 34 -11.64 -7.82 -16.66
N GLY A 35 -11.35 -6.54 -16.40
CA GLY A 35 -12.14 -5.45 -16.93
C GLY A 35 -12.19 -5.42 -18.47
N LYS A 36 -13.30 -4.94 -19.01
CA LYS A 36 -13.49 -4.80 -20.46
C LYS A 36 -12.41 -3.91 -21.07
N ALA A 37 -11.94 -4.26 -22.26
CA ALA A 37 -10.98 -3.44 -22.99
C ALA A 37 -11.51 -2.01 -23.22
N VAL A 38 -10.60 -1.04 -23.19
CA VAL A 38 -10.88 0.35 -23.51
C VAL A 38 -10.87 0.53 -25.01
N SER A 39 -11.82 1.28 -25.56
CA SER A 39 -11.89 1.58 -26.99
C SER A 39 -10.67 2.32 -27.51
N THR A 40 -10.32 2.12 -28.76
CA THR A 40 -9.28 2.90 -29.45
C THR A 40 -9.78 4.31 -29.77
N GLY A 41 -8.85 5.26 -29.95
CA GLY A 41 -9.17 6.66 -30.26
C GLY A 41 -8.92 7.63 -29.09
N ALA A 42 -9.10 8.93 -29.34
CA ALA A 42 -8.87 9.97 -28.33
C ALA A 42 -9.91 9.92 -27.21
N ALA A 43 -9.54 10.41 -26.02
CA ALA A 43 -10.47 10.64 -24.93
C ALA A 43 -11.42 11.80 -25.29
N THR A 44 -12.68 11.72 -24.85
CA THR A 44 -13.70 12.73 -25.10
C THR A 44 -14.60 12.93 -23.88
N GLY A 45 -15.33 14.03 -23.83
CA GLY A 45 -16.27 14.34 -22.75
C GLY A 45 -15.61 14.98 -21.55
N THR A 46 -16.32 15.07 -20.44
CA THR A 46 -15.81 15.63 -19.20
C THR A 46 -15.59 14.52 -18.18
N ILE A 47 -14.35 14.38 -17.69
CA ILE A 47 -13.97 13.43 -16.66
C ILE A 47 -13.93 14.17 -15.33
N SER A 48 -14.77 13.78 -14.38
CA SER A 48 -14.72 14.27 -13.00
C SER A 48 -13.72 13.43 -12.19
N VAL A 49 -12.80 14.11 -11.51
CA VAL A 49 -11.73 13.46 -10.73
C VAL A 49 -11.76 13.98 -9.30
N TRP A 50 -11.79 13.08 -8.33
CA TRP A 50 -11.55 13.44 -6.93
C TRP A 50 -10.17 12.96 -6.50
N ALA A 51 -9.36 13.89 -5.97
CA ALA A 51 -8.03 13.60 -5.43
C ALA A 51 -7.86 14.32 -4.09
N MET A 52 -7.07 13.73 -3.20
CA MET A 52 -6.93 14.22 -1.83
C MET A 52 -5.75 15.19 -1.70
N GLY A 53 -5.84 16.08 -0.72
CA GLY A 53 -4.74 16.94 -0.27
C GLY A 53 -4.01 17.71 -1.38
N ALA A 54 -2.70 17.78 -1.25
CA ALA A 54 -1.81 18.47 -2.18
C ALA A 54 -1.84 17.85 -3.59
N GLU A 55 -2.11 16.56 -3.70
CA GLU A 55 -2.25 15.85 -4.96
C GLU A 55 -3.44 16.40 -5.74
N GLY A 56 -4.59 16.60 -5.06
CA GLY A 56 -5.77 17.23 -5.66
C GLY A 56 -5.53 18.67 -6.09
N GLU A 57 -4.69 19.41 -5.38
CA GLU A 57 -4.33 20.79 -5.72
C GLU A 57 -3.34 20.88 -6.90
N ASN A 58 -2.42 19.92 -7.01
CA ASN A 58 -1.37 19.91 -8.03
C ASN A 58 -1.81 19.26 -9.35
N LEU A 59 -2.71 18.25 -9.30
CA LEU A 59 -3.15 17.48 -10.47
C LEU A 59 -3.70 18.35 -11.62
N PRO A 60 -4.41 19.49 -11.39
CA PRO A 60 -4.86 20.37 -12.47
C PRO A 60 -3.74 20.95 -13.32
N THR A 61 -2.51 21.02 -12.80
CA THR A 61 -1.34 21.46 -13.60
C THR A 61 -0.98 20.40 -14.64
N LEU A 62 -1.08 19.13 -14.27
CA LEU A 62 -0.75 18.00 -15.12
C LEU A 62 -1.88 17.68 -16.14
N THR A 63 -3.15 17.80 -15.72
CA THR A 63 -4.30 17.49 -16.60
C THR A 63 -4.36 18.32 -17.87
N LYS A 64 -3.83 19.54 -17.86
CA LYS A 64 -3.74 20.41 -19.06
C LYS A 64 -2.98 19.75 -20.22
N GLU A 65 -2.01 18.89 -19.91
CA GLU A 65 -1.26 18.18 -20.94
C GLU A 65 -2.08 17.04 -21.56
N PHE A 66 -2.85 16.34 -20.73
CA PHE A 66 -3.78 15.33 -21.22
C PHE A 66 -4.86 15.96 -22.11
N GLU A 67 -5.42 17.10 -21.69
CA GLU A 67 -6.41 17.86 -22.47
C GLU A 67 -5.82 18.36 -23.80
N ALA A 68 -4.58 18.86 -23.79
CA ALA A 68 -3.90 19.29 -25.00
C ALA A 68 -3.68 18.14 -26.02
N ALA A 69 -3.37 16.95 -25.52
CA ALA A 69 -3.24 15.74 -26.33
C ALA A 69 -4.60 15.15 -26.77
N ASN A 70 -5.68 15.51 -26.10
CA ASN A 70 -7.05 15.03 -26.36
C ASN A 70 -8.04 16.23 -26.41
N PRO A 71 -8.08 16.99 -27.54
CA PRO A 71 -8.86 18.25 -27.59
C PRO A 71 -10.36 18.11 -27.34
N GLY A 72 -10.89 16.88 -27.36
CA GLY A 72 -12.30 16.59 -27.09
C GLY A 72 -12.60 16.26 -25.62
N VAL A 73 -11.60 16.30 -24.73
CA VAL A 73 -11.77 15.96 -23.31
C VAL A 73 -11.56 17.18 -22.41
N LYS A 74 -12.26 17.19 -21.29
CA LYS A 74 -12.02 18.07 -20.15
C LYS A 74 -11.86 17.24 -18.89
N VAL A 75 -10.95 17.61 -18.00
CA VAL A 75 -10.72 16.96 -16.71
C VAL A 75 -10.99 17.95 -15.59
N ASP A 76 -12.07 17.72 -14.86
CA ASP A 76 -12.48 18.55 -13.73
C ASP A 76 -12.03 17.89 -12.42
N VAL A 77 -10.97 18.43 -11.80
CA VAL A 77 -10.40 17.93 -10.54
C VAL A 77 -11.04 18.64 -9.36
N THR A 78 -11.45 17.87 -8.35
CA THR A 78 -11.89 18.35 -7.04
C THR A 78 -10.90 17.86 -5.99
N ALA A 79 -10.20 18.79 -5.33
CA ALA A 79 -9.38 18.49 -4.17
C ALA A 79 -10.25 18.24 -2.94
N ILE A 80 -9.91 17.20 -2.17
CA ILE A 80 -10.63 16.77 -0.97
C ILE A 80 -9.64 16.70 0.19
N PRO A 81 -9.93 17.27 1.37
CA PRO A 81 -9.11 17.06 2.56
C PRO A 81 -9.00 15.57 2.91
N TRP A 82 -7.80 15.12 3.27
CA TRP A 82 -7.53 13.72 3.61
C TRP A 82 -8.40 13.17 4.75
N ASP A 83 -8.58 13.98 5.79
CA ASP A 83 -9.34 13.63 6.99
C ASP A 83 -10.85 13.45 6.74
N ALA A 84 -11.37 14.04 5.66
CA ALA A 84 -12.78 13.93 5.27
C ALA A 84 -13.00 13.00 4.07
N ALA A 85 -11.94 12.50 3.43
CA ALA A 85 -12.04 11.84 2.14
C ALA A 85 -12.75 10.49 2.22
N HIS A 86 -12.39 9.64 3.17
CA HIS A 86 -12.97 8.31 3.31
C HIS A 86 -14.50 8.37 3.46
N ASP A 87 -15.00 9.17 4.40
CA ASP A 87 -16.45 9.34 4.64
C ASP A 87 -17.17 9.92 3.43
N LYS A 88 -16.52 10.84 2.72
CA LYS A 88 -17.07 11.44 1.51
C LYS A 88 -17.20 10.41 0.39
N PHE A 89 -16.20 9.55 0.19
CA PHE A 89 -16.27 8.45 -0.79
C PHE A 89 -17.34 7.44 -0.43
N THR A 90 -17.38 6.96 0.80
CA THR A 90 -18.38 5.98 1.27
C THR A 90 -19.81 6.52 1.10
N THR A 91 -20.02 7.80 1.44
CA THR A 91 -21.31 8.48 1.23
C THR A 91 -21.66 8.57 -0.27
N ALA A 92 -20.70 8.95 -1.12
CA ALA A 92 -20.93 9.08 -2.55
C ALA A 92 -21.20 7.74 -3.23
N ILE A 93 -20.51 6.67 -2.82
CA ILE A 93 -20.74 5.30 -3.29
C ILE A 93 -22.17 4.87 -2.94
N THR A 94 -22.55 4.99 -1.67
CA THR A 94 -23.90 4.64 -1.19
C THR A 94 -24.99 5.43 -1.91
N ALA A 95 -24.74 6.71 -2.21
CA ALA A 95 -25.68 7.58 -2.91
C ALA A 95 -25.64 7.41 -4.45
N ASN A 96 -24.73 6.57 -5.00
CA ASN A 96 -24.46 6.43 -6.43
C ASN A 96 -24.13 7.78 -7.11
N LYS A 97 -23.32 8.62 -6.44
CA LYS A 97 -22.90 9.97 -6.87
C LYS A 97 -21.38 10.13 -6.84
N THR A 98 -20.67 9.10 -7.24
CA THR A 98 -19.21 9.11 -7.31
C THR A 98 -18.70 9.95 -8.49
N PRO A 99 -17.45 10.41 -8.47
CA PRO A 99 -16.78 10.93 -9.65
C PRO A 99 -16.56 9.81 -10.69
N ASP A 100 -16.01 10.16 -11.86
CA ASP A 100 -15.62 9.17 -12.86
C ASP A 100 -14.33 8.46 -12.44
N VAL A 101 -13.36 9.22 -11.91
CA VAL A 101 -12.04 8.74 -11.44
C VAL A 101 -11.81 9.24 -10.02
N ALA A 102 -11.17 8.42 -9.22
CA ALA A 102 -10.68 8.87 -7.91
C ALA A 102 -9.27 8.37 -7.62
N MET A 103 -8.55 9.21 -6.88
CA MET A 103 -7.43 8.80 -6.07
C MET A 103 -7.99 8.21 -4.77
N VAL A 104 -7.55 7.00 -4.40
CA VAL A 104 -7.98 6.34 -3.16
C VAL A 104 -6.78 5.81 -2.41
N GLY A 105 -6.85 5.81 -1.08
CA GLY A 105 -5.82 5.20 -0.25
C GLY A 105 -5.71 3.70 -0.52
N THR A 106 -4.50 3.16 -0.49
CA THR A 106 -4.26 1.75 -0.80
C THR A 106 -5.03 0.80 0.11
N THR A 107 -5.26 1.18 1.36
CA THR A 107 -5.98 0.37 2.36
C THR A 107 -7.51 0.41 2.22
N TRP A 108 -8.06 1.33 1.41
CA TRP A 108 -9.51 1.46 1.19
C TRP A 108 -10.04 0.58 0.06
N MET A 109 -9.13 -0.02 -0.73
CA MET A 109 -9.49 -0.77 -1.93
C MET A 109 -10.42 -1.94 -1.63
N GLY A 110 -10.16 -2.69 -0.55
CA GLY A 110 -11.00 -3.81 -0.12
C GLY A 110 -12.44 -3.39 0.17
N GLU A 111 -12.62 -2.30 0.92
CA GLU A 111 -13.94 -1.77 1.26
C GLU A 111 -14.70 -1.31 0.02
N PHE A 112 -14.09 -0.49 -0.84
CA PHE A 112 -14.78 0.07 -2.00
C PHE A 112 -15.07 -0.98 -3.08
N ALA A 113 -14.20 -1.98 -3.24
CA ALA A 113 -14.49 -3.14 -4.09
C ALA A 113 -15.63 -3.99 -3.50
N GLY A 114 -15.63 -4.24 -2.18
CA GLY A 114 -16.70 -4.94 -1.48
C GLY A 114 -18.07 -4.23 -1.57
N MET A 115 -18.08 -2.89 -1.73
CA MET A 115 -19.29 -2.12 -2.01
C MET A 115 -19.74 -2.20 -3.49
N ASP A 116 -19.08 -3.01 -4.32
CA ASP A 116 -19.33 -3.16 -5.77
C ASP A 116 -19.26 -1.84 -6.57
N ALA A 117 -18.45 -0.88 -6.10
CA ALA A 117 -18.41 0.47 -6.66
C ALA A 117 -17.39 0.64 -7.80
N LEU A 118 -16.35 -0.23 -7.86
CA LEU A 118 -15.20 -0.05 -8.72
C LEU A 118 -15.32 -0.84 -10.04
N ASP A 119 -14.87 -0.22 -11.14
CA ASP A 119 -14.76 -0.90 -12.44
C ASP A 119 -13.47 -1.72 -12.50
N PRO A 120 -13.50 -3.02 -12.84
CA PRO A 120 -12.30 -3.83 -12.93
C PRO A 120 -11.30 -3.26 -13.93
N THR A 121 -10.01 -3.34 -13.60
CA THR A 121 -8.91 -2.85 -14.44
C THR A 121 -8.93 -3.51 -15.81
N PRO A 122 -8.93 -2.73 -16.92
CA PRO A 122 -8.90 -3.29 -18.27
C PRO A 122 -7.71 -4.21 -18.50
N GLY A 123 -7.96 -5.38 -19.11
CA GLY A 123 -6.93 -6.40 -19.33
C GLY A 123 -5.77 -5.98 -20.23
N GLN A 124 -5.91 -4.89 -20.98
CA GLN A 124 -4.85 -4.32 -21.82
C GLN A 124 -3.81 -3.49 -21.05
N ILE A 125 -4.09 -3.15 -19.77
CA ILE A 125 -3.15 -2.41 -18.93
C ILE A 125 -2.11 -3.40 -18.41
N ASP A 126 -0.84 -3.17 -18.79
CA ASP A 126 0.27 -3.98 -18.30
C ASP A 126 0.56 -3.66 -16.84
N LYS A 127 0.18 -4.57 -15.96
CA LYS A 127 0.38 -4.44 -14.51
C LYS A 127 1.81 -4.74 -14.07
N SER A 128 2.62 -5.39 -14.91
CA SER A 128 4.00 -5.79 -14.58
C SER A 128 4.98 -4.61 -14.49
N VAL A 129 4.58 -3.45 -15.02
CA VAL A 129 5.37 -2.21 -14.97
C VAL A 129 5.48 -1.61 -13.57
N PHE A 130 4.52 -1.93 -12.68
CA PHE A 130 4.46 -1.42 -11.32
C PHE A 130 5.31 -2.26 -10.35
N PHE A 131 5.68 -1.70 -9.21
CA PHE A 131 6.20 -2.49 -8.10
C PHE A 131 5.17 -3.52 -7.66
N GLU A 132 5.61 -4.76 -7.38
CA GLU A 132 4.70 -5.87 -7.06
C GLU A 132 3.83 -5.57 -5.84
N GLY A 133 4.43 -5.07 -4.76
CA GLY A 133 3.69 -4.69 -3.57
C GLY A 133 2.63 -3.62 -3.85
N ALA A 134 2.96 -2.61 -4.67
CA ALA A 134 2.00 -1.57 -5.06
C ALA A 134 0.86 -2.15 -5.91
N GLN A 135 1.18 -3.03 -6.88
CA GLN A 135 0.17 -3.69 -7.69
C GLN A 135 -0.80 -4.52 -6.83
N LYS A 136 -0.29 -5.23 -5.82
CA LYS A 136 -1.12 -6.01 -4.89
C LYS A 136 -2.15 -5.14 -4.14
N THR A 137 -1.85 -3.87 -3.88
CA THR A 137 -2.84 -2.97 -3.23
C THR A 137 -4.09 -2.71 -4.08
N THR A 138 -4.04 -2.97 -5.39
CA THR A 138 -5.20 -2.80 -6.28
C THR A 138 -6.04 -4.06 -6.39
N GLU A 139 -5.59 -5.18 -5.83
CA GLU A 139 -6.20 -6.49 -6.00
C GLU A 139 -7.08 -6.85 -4.81
N VAL A 140 -8.32 -7.19 -5.08
CA VAL A 140 -9.30 -7.69 -4.11
C VAL A 140 -9.89 -8.98 -4.68
N ASP A 141 -9.80 -10.08 -3.95
CA ASP A 141 -10.26 -11.41 -4.38
C ASP A 141 -9.76 -11.80 -5.78
N GLY A 142 -8.49 -11.52 -6.07
CA GLY A 142 -7.83 -11.82 -7.34
C GLY A 142 -8.20 -10.89 -8.50
N THR A 143 -9.13 -9.95 -8.32
CA THR A 143 -9.51 -8.94 -9.31
C THR A 143 -8.81 -7.62 -9.02
N SER A 144 -8.21 -7.00 -10.04
CA SER A 144 -7.62 -5.67 -9.93
C SER A 144 -8.67 -4.60 -10.24
N TYR A 145 -8.80 -3.58 -9.37
CA TYR A 145 -9.79 -2.51 -9.46
C TYR A 145 -9.19 -1.11 -9.66
N GLY A 146 -7.93 -1.04 -10.07
CA GLY A 146 -7.26 0.23 -10.31
C GLY A 146 -5.82 0.03 -10.73
N ILE A 147 -5.06 1.12 -10.75
CA ILE A 147 -3.61 1.08 -10.91
C ILE A 147 -2.94 1.89 -9.82
N PRO A 148 -1.74 1.51 -9.35
CA PRO A 148 -0.98 2.35 -8.44
C PRO A 148 -0.64 3.68 -9.10
N TRP A 149 -0.91 4.80 -8.44
CA TRP A 149 -0.56 6.11 -8.97
C TRP A 149 0.80 6.56 -8.48
N TYR A 150 0.95 6.64 -7.17
CA TYR A 150 2.25 6.85 -6.54
C TYR A 150 2.43 5.86 -5.39
N VAL A 151 3.67 5.68 -4.98
CA VAL A 151 4.03 4.77 -3.90
C VAL A 151 4.76 5.50 -2.79
N GLU A 152 4.68 4.96 -1.59
CA GLU A 152 5.57 5.28 -0.50
C GLU A 152 6.07 4.01 0.17
N THR A 153 7.21 4.10 0.82
CA THR A 153 7.71 3.07 1.71
C THR A 153 8.48 3.70 2.86
N ARG A 154 8.75 2.93 3.90
CA ARG A 154 9.47 3.42 5.08
C ARG A 154 10.93 3.00 5.01
N LEU A 155 11.81 3.95 5.38
CA LEU A 155 13.24 3.71 5.59
C LEU A 155 13.64 4.18 6.97
N VAL A 156 14.79 3.74 7.44
CA VAL A 156 15.45 4.31 8.61
C VAL A 156 16.27 5.51 8.18
N TYR A 157 15.92 6.69 8.67
CA TYR A 157 16.72 7.90 8.59
C TYR A 157 17.76 7.89 9.72
N TYR A 158 18.98 8.30 9.46
CA TYR A 158 20.01 8.37 10.48
C TYR A 158 20.97 9.54 10.26
N ARG A 159 21.42 10.16 11.33
CA ARG A 159 22.44 11.22 11.32
C ARG A 159 23.82 10.60 11.10
N THR A 160 24.41 10.89 9.95
CA THR A 160 25.75 10.36 9.57
C THR A 160 26.85 10.91 10.45
N ASP A 161 26.81 12.21 10.78
CA ASP A 161 27.77 12.86 11.66
C ASP A 161 27.75 12.32 13.10
N LEU A 162 26.56 11.95 13.61
CA LEU A 162 26.43 11.34 14.94
C LEU A 162 26.78 9.84 14.91
N ALA A 163 26.50 9.13 13.83
CA ALA A 163 26.95 7.77 13.62
C ALA A 163 28.48 7.67 13.62
N GLU A 164 29.16 8.56 12.88
CA GLU A 164 30.62 8.66 12.88
C GLU A 164 31.16 8.93 14.30
N LYS A 165 30.58 9.89 15.01
CA LYS A 165 30.92 10.18 16.42
C LYS A 165 30.74 8.97 17.32
N ALA A 166 29.72 8.13 17.07
CA ALA A 166 29.47 6.89 17.80
C ALA A 166 30.38 5.72 17.38
N GLY A 167 31.22 5.90 16.34
CA GLY A 167 32.12 4.89 15.82
C GLY A 167 31.47 3.92 14.84
N ILE A 168 30.33 4.30 14.25
CA ILE A 168 29.63 3.53 13.23
C ILE A 168 30.19 3.92 11.85
N THR A 169 30.79 2.95 11.16
CA THR A 169 31.44 3.16 9.86
C THR A 169 30.59 2.76 8.67
N SER A 170 29.50 2.03 8.90
CA SER A 170 28.54 1.63 7.88
C SER A 170 27.17 1.36 8.51
N PRO A 171 26.07 1.63 7.79
CA PRO A 171 24.73 1.32 8.29
C PRO A 171 24.56 -0.20 8.47
N PRO A 172 23.84 -0.63 9.53
CA PRO A 172 23.57 -2.03 9.79
C PRO A 172 22.59 -2.61 8.76
N THR A 173 22.71 -3.92 8.54
CA THR A 173 21.83 -4.65 7.62
C THR A 173 20.89 -5.62 8.33
N ASP A 174 21.03 -5.78 9.65
CA ASP A 174 20.20 -6.66 10.47
C ASP A 174 19.65 -5.98 11.72
N TRP A 175 18.71 -6.63 12.39
CA TRP A 175 18.01 -6.11 13.56
C TRP A 175 18.94 -5.85 14.75
N GLU A 176 19.90 -6.73 14.99
CA GLU A 176 20.84 -6.56 16.10
C GLU A 176 21.75 -5.36 15.86
N GLY A 177 22.22 -5.19 14.65
CA GLY A 177 23.00 -4.04 14.22
C GLY A 177 22.23 -2.73 14.37
N LEU A 178 20.92 -2.69 14.01
CA LEU A 178 20.09 -1.51 14.19
C LEU A 178 20.01 -1.10 15.67
N LYS A 179 19.73 -2.07 16.55
CA LYS A 179 19.66 -1.81 18.00
C LYS A 179 21.03 -1.38 18.56
N THR A 180 22.09 -2.02 18.12
CA THR A 180 23.47 -1.68 18.51
C THR A 180 23.83 -0.26 18.08
N MET A 181 23.50 0.13 16.85
CA MET A 181 23.71 1.48 16.35
C MET A 181 22.93 2.51 17.18
N ALA A 182 21.66 2.24 17.47
CA ALA A 182 20.81 3.12 18.29
C ALA A 182 21.42 3.35 19.67
N LYS A 183 21.82 2.30 20.36
CA LYS A 183 22.49 2.40 21.65
C LYS A 183 23.81 3.16 21.57
N ALA A 184 24.64 2.88 20.56
CA ALA A 184 25.92 3.56 20.38
C ALA A 184 25.75 5.07 20.16
N MET A 185 24.74 5.49 19.39
CA MET A 185 24.45 6.91 19.17
C MET A 185 23.92 7.58 20.45
N GLN A 186 23.12 6.88 21.25
CA GLN A 186 22.68 7.38 22.55
C GLN A 186 23.84 7.53 23.54
N GLU A 187 24.72 6.54 23.64
CA GLU A 187 25.80 6.49 24.63
C GLU A 187 27.01 7.35 24.28
N LYS A 188 27.36 7.46 22.97
CA LYS A 188 28.61 8.04 22.50
C LYS A 188 28.45 9.33 21.69
N ALA A 189 27.23 9.61 21.21
CA ALA A 189 26.94 10.82 20.44
C ALA A 189 26.05 11.83 21.17
N ASP A 190 25.84 11.63 22.48
CA ASP A 190 25.06 12.49 23.38
C ASP A 190 23.57 12.62 22.99
N ALA A 191 23.01 11.64 22.26
CA ALA A 191 21.59 11.60 21.94
C ALA A 191 20.76 11.27 23.17
N THR A 192 19.59 11.89 23.29
CA THR A 192 18.66 11.58 24.39
C THR A 192 18.04 10.19 24.21
N TRP A 193 17.67 9.88 22.98
CA TRP A 193 17.13 8.59 22.57
C TRP A 193 17.91 8.08 21.35
N GLY A 194 18.13 6.79 21.26
CA GLY A 194 18.88 6.21 20.14
C GLY A 194 18.09 6.20 18.83
N ILE A 195 16.78 6.01 18.91
CA ILE A 195 15.87 6.02 17.77
C ILE A 195 14.46 6.49 18.21
N GLY A 196 13.81 7.27 17.37
CA GLY A 196 12.41 7.63 17.52
C GLY A 196 11.51 6.61 16.85
N LEU A 197 10.86 5.76 17.65
CA LEU A 197 9.84 4.83 17.20
C LEU A 197 8.47 5.28 17.68
N GLN A 198 7.42 5.00 16.90
CA GLN A 198 6.05 5.32 17.30
C GLN A 198 5.61 4.42 18.45
N ALA A 199 5.28 5.02 19.58
CA ALA A 199 4.89 4.31 20.81
C ALA A 199 3.39 3.94 20.86
N GLY A 200 2.79 3.59 19.71
CA GLY A 200 1.35 3.32 19.58
C GLY A 200 0.58 4.49 18.98
N GLY A 201 -0.76 4.43 19.05
CA GLY A 201 -1.67 5.38 18.42
C GLY A 201 -1.92 5.05 16.93
N VAL A 202 -2.80 5.82 16.30
CA VAL A 202 -3.28 5.57 14.95
C VAL A 202 -2.14 5.41 13.95
N GLY A 203 -2.14 4.32 13.20
CA GLY A 203 -1.14 4.02 12.18
C GLY A 203 0.17 3.43 12.72
N SER A 204 0.27 3.09 14.02
CA SER A 204 1.47 2.45 14.57
C SER A 204 1.79 1.11 13.92
N TRP A 205 0.80 0.43 13.37
CA TRP A 205 0.99 -0.79 12.60
C TRP A 205 1.96 -0.60 11.42
N GLN A 206 1.98 0.57 10.76
CA GLN A 206 2.90 0.89 9.66
C GLN A 206 4.36 0.92 10.08
N SER A 207 4.63 1.12 11.37
CA SER A 207 5.99 1.12 11.93
C SER A 207 6.41 -0.26 12.45
N VAL A 208 5.46 -1.11 12.83
CA VAL A 208 5.72 -2.45 13.38
C VAL A 208 5.74 -3.53 12.29
N MET A 209 4.79 -3.48 11.34
CA MET A 209 4.67 -4.51 10.28
C MET A 209 5.90 -4.63 9.38
N PRO A 210 6.70 -3.59 9.07
CA PRO A 210 7.99 -3.77 8.40
C PRO A 210 8.89 -4.83 9.07
N PHE A 211 8.92 -4.84 10.40
CA PHE A 211 9.67 -5.87 11.13
C PHE A 211 8.98 -7.23 11.08
N ALA A 212 7.66 -7.30 11.12
CA ALA A 212 6.94 -8.56 10.98
C ALA A 212 7.19 -9.20 9.59
N TRP A 213 7.05 -8.44 8.52
CA TRP A 213 7.37 -8.91 7.16
C TRP A 213 8.86 -9.25 7.00
N SER A 214 9.74 -8.50 7.65
CA SER A 214 11.18 -8.81 7.70
C SER A 214 11.44 -10.17 8.35
N ALA A 215 10.66 -10.55 9.35
CA ALA A 215 10.71 -11.86 10.00
C ALA A 215 9.98 -12.97 9.20
N GLY A 216 9.41 -12.64 8.03
CA GLY A 216 8.70 -13.59 7.18
C GLY A 216 7.22 -13.76 7.50
N ALA A 217 6.60 -12.82 8.26
CA ALA A 217 5.18 -12.89 8.56
C ALA A 217 4.31 -12.82 7.30
N ASP A 218 3.30 -13.69 7.26
CA ASP A 218 2.11 -13.49 6.44
C ASP A 218 0.97 -13.06 7.38
N LEU A 219 0.37 -11.90 7.11
CA LEU A 219 -0.72 -11.34 7.90
C LEU A 219 -2.07 -12.03 7.62
N THR A 220 -2.06 -13.01 6.72
CA THR A 220 -3.22 -13.85 6.38
C THR A 220 -2.92 -15.32 6.63
N LYS A 221 -3.97 -16.11 6.83
CA LYS A 221 -3.94 -17.58 6.93
C LYS A 221 -5.14 -18.16 6.18
N ASP A 222 -5.20 -19.49 6.10
CA ASP A 222 -6.30 -20.22 5.47
C ASP A 222 -6.52 -19.79 4.00
N ASP A 223 -5.43 -19.79 3.23
CA ASP A 223 -5.41 -19.34 1.82
C ASP A 223 -5.93 -17.90 1.62
N GLY A 224 -5.54 -16.99 2.53
CA GLY A 224 -5.93 -15.59 2.46
C GLY A 224 -7.36 -15.30 2.94
N LYS A 225 -7.99 -16.21 3.70
CA LYS A 225 -9.39 -16.07 4.15
C LYS A 225 -9.54 -15.60 5.61
N ALA A 226 -8.45 -15.48 6.33
CA ALA A 226 -8.45 -15.05 7.72
C ALA A 226 -7.21 -14.21 8.04
N TYR A 227 -7.31 -13.38 9.06
CA TYR A 227 -6.16 -12.65 9.63
C TYR A 227 -5.22 -13.58 10.40
N ASN A 228 -3.95 -13.19 10.51
CA ASN A 228 -2.90 -13.97 11.18
C ASN A 228 -1.98 -13.07 12.02
N PHE A 229 -2.55 -12.33 12.97
CA PHE A 229 -1.79 -11.40 13.81
C PHE A 229 -1.02 -12.07 14.95
N ASP A 230 -1.40 -13.27 15.37
CA ASP A 230 -0.77 -13.99 16.48
C ASP A 230 0.29 -15.02 16.04
N SER A 231 0.79 -14.90 14.80
CA SER A 231 1.84 -15.74 14.27
C SER A 231 3.17 -15.57 15.05
N PRO A 232 4.05 -16.58 15.04
CA PRO A 232 5.37 -16.48 15.68
C PRO A 232 6.22 -15.32 15.14
N GLU A 233 6.10 -15.00 13.84
CA GLU A 233 6.83 -13.93 13.16
C GLU A 233 6.36 -12.56 13.62
N VAL A 234 5.04 -12.34 13.71
CA VAL A 234 4.44 -11.11 14.24
C VAL A 234 4.80 -10.95 15.71
N LEU A 235 4.76 -12.02 16.50
CA LEU A 235 5.19 -11.98 17.90
C LEU A 235 6.67 -11.60 18.05
N LYS A 236 7.54 -12.22 17.26
CA LYS A 236 8.99 -11.91 17.25
C LYS A 236 9.24 -10.43 16.95
N ALA A 237 8.58 -9.90 15.93
CA ALA A 237 8.68 -8.49 15.54
C ALA A 237 8.18 -7.55 16.64
N THR A 238 7.03 -7.88 17.25
CA THR A 238 6.44 -7.09 18.35
C THR A 238 7.36 -7.08 19.57
N GLN A 239 7.95 -8.21 19.93
CA GLN A 239 8.94 -8.30 21.03
C GLN A 239 10.20 -7.48 20.72
N TYR A 240 10.72 -7.56 19.49
CA TYR A 240 11.85 -6.76 19.06
C TYR A 240 11.53 -5.26 19.14
N TYR A 241 10.38 -4.84 18.61
CA TYR A 241 9.93 -3.45 18.67
C TYR A 241 9.75 -2.96 20.12
N GLN A 242 9.09 -3.74 20.98
CA GLN A 242 8.94 -3.44 22.40
C GLN A 242 10.28 -3.23 23.10
N SER A 243 11.30 -4.00 22.73
CA SER A 243 12.60 -3.95 23.40
C SER A 243 13.29 -2.59 23.32
N PHE A 244 13.03 -1.77 22.30
CA PHE A 244 13.55 -0.41 22.22
C PHE A 244 13.00 0.50 23.34
N PHE A 245 11.75 0.28 23.73
CA PHE A 245 11.09 1.05 24.79
C PHE A 245 11.45 0.53 26.19
N THR A 246 11.50 -0.79 26.36
CA THR A 246 11.83 -1.39 27.66
C THR A 246 13.29 -1.23 28.03
N GLU A 247 14.18 -1.16 27.05
CA GLU A 247 15.61 -0.92 27.24
C GLU A 247 15.97 0.59 27.27
N GLY A 248 14.97 1.49 27.13
CA GLY A 248 15.18 2.94 27.19
C GLY A 248 15.95 3.50 25.98
N ILE A 249 15.85 2.85 24.80
CA ILE A 249 16.46 3.29 23.55
C ILE A 249 15.54 4.24 22.79
N SER A 250 14.22 4.06 22.94
CA SER A 250 13.18 4.91 22.37
C SER A 250 12.25 5.44 23.46
N ASP A 251 11.69 6.63 23.23
CA ASP A 251 10.83 7.31 24.22
C ASP A 251 9.43 6.72 24.25
N LYS A 252 9.09 6.01 25.34
CA LYS A 252 7.73 5.49 25.55
C LYS A 252 6.68 6.57 25.82
N ALA A 253 7.11 7.79 26.18
CA ALA A 253 6.23 8.94 26.39
C ALA A 253 6.06 9.80 25.14
N ALA A 254 6.70 9.42 24.02
CA ALA A 254 6.56 10.13 22.76
C ALA A 254 5.08 10.26 22.37
N PRO A 255 4.64 11.44 21.90
CA PRO A 255 3.29 11.61 21.39
C PRO A 255 3.07 10.70 20.16
N ALA A 256 1.81 10.36 19.88
CA ALA A 256 1.45 9.55 18.71
C ALA A 256 1.88 10.19 17.38
N THR A 257 1.96 11.53 17.35
CA THR A 257 2.56 12.30 16.24
C THR A 257 3.84 12.94 16.76
N PRO A 258 5.01 12.32 16.59
CA PRO A 258 6.28 12.86 17.07
C PRO A 258 6.63 14.19 16.39
N THR A 259 7.24 15.10 17.13
CA THR A 259 7.96 16.26 16.57
C THR A 259 9.31 15.78 16.03
N THR A 260 9.27 15.05 14.91
CA THR A 260 10.42 14.29 14.41
C THR A 260 11.54 15.20 13.93
N GLU A 261 11.21 16.25 13.18
CA GLU A 261 12.20 17.10 12.50
C GLU A 261 13.08 17.89 13.49
N PRO A 262 12.54 18.61 14.49
CA PRO A 262 13.37 19.35 15.45
C PRO A 262 14.27 18.44 16.29
N ASP A 263 13.78 17.29 16.72
CA ASP A 263 14.54 16.34 17.52
C ASP A 263 15.63 15.64 16.69
N PHE A 264 15.38 15.37 15.42
CA PHE A 264 16.37 14.82 14.50
C PHE A 264 17.44 15.85 14.14
N VAL A 265 17.04 17.08 13.80
CA VAL A 265 17.95 18.17 13.44
C VAL A 265 18.88 18.52 14.61
N SER A 266 18.35 18.58 15.83
CA SER A 266 19.16 18.85 17.02
C SER A 266 20.06 17.67 17.42
N GLY A 267 19.83 16.46 16.90
CA GLY A 267 20.54 15.25 17.28
C GLY A 267 20.03 14.60 18.57
N LYS A 268 18.96 15.10 19.16
CA LYS A 268 18.33 14.51 20.34
C LYS A 268 17.79 13.11 20.05
N VAL A 269 17.27 12.90 18.83
CA VAL A 269 16.81 11.63 18.31
C VAL A 269 17.48 11.41 16.94
N PRO A 270 18.65 10.76 16.88
CA PRO A 270 19.47 10.68 15.67
C PRO A 270 18.98 9.69 14.62
N MET A 271 17.99 8.90 14.92
CA MET A 271 17.36 7.95 13.98
C MET A 271 15.84 7.95 14.13
N PHE A 272 15.14 7.71 13.03
CA PHE A 272 13.68 7.46 13.02
C PHE A 272 13.28 6.70 11.75
N ILE A 273 12.06 6.14 11.72
CA ILE A 273 11.50 5.45 10.56
C ILE A 273 10.44 6.35 9.93
N SER A 274 10.55 6.63 8.63
CA SER A 274 9.54 7.42 7.93
C SER A 274 9.60 7.25 6.40
N GLY A 275 8.70 7.93 5.71
CA GLY A 275 8.58 7.95 4.26
C GLY A 275 9.37 9.06 3.57
N PRO A 276 9.29 9.17 2.23
CA PRO A 276 10.12 10.07 1.42
C PRO A 276 9.88 11.57 1.69
N TRP A 277 8.67 11.96 2.09
CA TRP A 277 8.35 13.38 2.42
C TRP A 277 9.22 13.95 3.53
N MET A 278 9.77 13.10 4.41
CA MET A 278 10.63 13.54 5.50
C MET A 278 11.98 14.08 5.02
N MET A 279 12.44 13.72 3.82
CA MET A 279 13.66 14.29 3.26
C MET A 279 13.55 15.82 3.18
N SER A 280 12.51 16.32 2.50
CA SER A 280 12.24 17.76 2.39
C SER A 280 11.98 18.42 3.76
N ALA A 281 11.24 17.74 4.63
CA ALA A 281 10.89 18.27 5.95
C ALA A 281 12.11 18.48 6.85
N VAL A 282 13.00 17.49 6.94
CA VAL A 282 14.23 17.59 7.77
C VAL A 282 15.25 18.55 7.16
N GLU A 283 15.37 18.60 5.83
CA GLU A 283 16.27 19.55 5.15
C GLU A 283 15.80 20.99 5.36
N LYS A 284 14.50 21.25 5.25
CA LYS A 284 13.92 22.57 5.54
C LYS A 284 14.12 22.97 7.00
N ALA A 285 13.92 22.05 7.95
CA ALA A 285 14.10 22.32 9.36
C ALA A 285 15.56 22.51 9.75
N GLY A 286 16.47 21.77 9.13
CA GLY A 286 17.90 21.80 9.39
C GLY A 286 18.67 22.91 8.68
N GLY A 287 18.08 23.49 7.62
CA GLY A 287 18.67 24.58 6.83
C GLY A 287 19.81 24.14 5.92
N GLU A 288 20.56 25.14 5.43
CA GLU A 288 21.63 24.93 4.44
C GLU A 288 22.67 23.92 4.93
N GLY A 289 23.03 22.96 4.07
CA GLY A 289 24.01 21.90 4.34
C GLY A 289 23.50 20.74 5.22
N PHE A 290 22.25 20.78 5.68
CA PHE A 290 21.74 19.68 6.51
C PHE A 290 21.58 18.37 5.74
N LYS A 291 21.29 18.42 4.44
CA LYS A 291 21.18 17.24 3.57
C LYS A 291 22.42 16.32 3.59
N ASP A 292 23.60 16.89 3.93
CA ASP A 292 24.86 16.15 4.00
C ASP A 292 25.13 15.56 5.40
N LYS A 293 24.27 15.84 6.38
CA LYS A 293 24.39 15.36 7.77
C LYS A 293 23.56 14.11 8.07
N TYR A 294 22.78 13.63 7.12
CA TYR A 294 21.98 12.44 7.30
C TYR A 294 21.96 11.59 6.03
N ASP A 295 21.63 10.34 6.23
CA ASP A 295 21.37 9.41 5.14
C ASP A 295 20.17 8.52 5.51
N VAL A 296 19.78 7.67 4.58
CA VAL A 296 18.70 6.69 4.76
C VAL A 296 19.22 5.30 4.50
N MET A 297 18.68 4.30 5.18
CA MET A 297 18.98 2.90 4.95
C MET A 297 17.68 2.08 4.90
N GLN A 298 17.73 0.95 4.17
CA GLN A 298 16.62 0.00 4.18
C GLN A 298 16.29 -0.44 5.61
N ILE A 299 15.06 -0.87 5.85
CA ILE A 299 14.70 -1.54 7.11
C ILE A 299 15.61 -2.78 7.23
N PRO A 300 16.42 -2.88 8.29
CA PRO A 300 17.33 -3.99 8.45
C PRO A 300 16.61 -5.33 8.53
N ALA A 301 17.26 -6.37 7.99
CA ALA A 301 16.69 -7.70 7.86
C ALA A 301 16.67 -8.49 9.17
N ASP A 302 15.64 -9.32 9.34
CA ASP A 302 15.76 -10.59 10.09
C ASP A 302 16.01 -11.73 9.09
N GLN A 303 14.99 -12.15 8.36
CA GLN A 303 15.15 -13.09 7.23
C GLN A 303 15.40 -12.34 5.92
N GLN A 304 14.75 -11.20 5.75
CA GLN A 304 14.86 -10.31 4.60
C GLN A 304 14.65 -8.85 5.01
N SER A 305 15.17 -7.90 4.21
CA SER A 305 14.72 -6.52 4.33
C SER A 305 13.31 -6.39 3.76
N SER A 306 12.39 -5.84 4.52
CA SER A 306 11.04 -5.58 4.06
C SER A 306 10.49 -4.30 4.68
N SER A 307 9.50 -3.71 4.06
CA SER A 307 8.83 -2.52 4.56
C SER A 307 7.37 -2.48 4.13
N PHE A 308 6.64 -1.50 4.61
CA PHE A 308 5.29 -1.19 4.17
C PHE A 308 5.32 -0.52 2.79
N VAL A 309 4.41 -0.91 1.90
CA VAL A 309 4.09 -0.14 0.71
C VAL A 309 2.74 0.55 0.89
N GLY A 310 2.77 1.85 0.84
CA GLY A 310 1.60 2.73 0.84
C GLY A 310 1.54 3.56 -0.42
N GLY A 311 0.81 4.66 -0.36
CA GLY A 311 0.55 5.57 -1.46
C GLY A 311 -0.92 5.57 -1.85
N SER A 312 -1.21 5.78 -3.12
CA SER A 312 -2.57 5.84 -3.62
C SER A 312 -2.75 5.11 -4.94
N ASN A 313 -3.95 4.60 -5.12
CA ASN A 313 -4.40 4.01 -6.37
C ASN A 313 -5.34 4.95 -7.12
N LEU A 314 -5.32 4.88 -8.44
CA LEU A 314 -6.34 5.47 -9.29
C LEU A 314 -7.38 4.42 -9.63
N VAL A 315 -8.63 4.72 -9.35
CA VAL A 315 -9.77 3.86 -9.63
C VAL A 315 -10.76 4.54 -10.55
N VAL A 316 -11.50 3.76 -11.31
CA VAL A 316 -12.64 4.20 -12.10
C VAL A 316 -13.90 3.62 -11.48
N PHE A 317 -14.93 4.45 -11.27
CA PHE A 317 -16.19 3.97 -10.69
C PHE A 317 -17.10 3.32 -11.75
N LYS A 318 -17.78 2.23 -11.41
CA LYS A 318 -18.68 1.47 -12.32
C LYS A 318 -19.81 2.31 -12.92
N ASN A 319 -20.32 3.31 -12.17
CA ASN A 319 -21.43 4.14 -12.61
C ASN A 319 -21.05 5.29 -13.55
N THR A 320 -19.76 5.43 -13.89
CA THR A 320 -19.29 6.45 -14.83
C THR A 320 -19.90 6.29 -16.21
N LYS A 321 -20.24 7.41 -16.83
CA LYS A 321 -20.67 7.47 -18.25
C LYS A 321 -19.48 7.68 -19.19
N ASN A 322 -18.30 7.96 -18.65
CA ASN A 322 -17.08 8.30 -19.39
C ASN A 322 -16.00 7.21 -19.23
N ARG A 323 -16.39 5.94 -19.05
CA ARG A 323 -15.51 4.84 -18.69
C ARG A 323 -14.22 4.79 -19.49
N ASP A 324 -14.34 4.78 -20.82
CA ASP A 324 -13.17 4.64 -21.69
C ASP A 324 -12.22 5.85 -21.61
N SER A 325 -12.77 7.06 -21.53
CA SER A 325 -11.97 8.28 -21.35
C SER A 325 -11.32 8.32 -19.99
N SER A 326 -12.01 7.84 -18.95
CA SER A 326 -11.47 7.73 -17.59
C SER A 326 -10.28 6.77 -17.52
N TRP A 327 -10.40 5.58 -18.10
CA TRP A 327 -9.29 4.63 -18.16
C TRP A 327 -8.12 5.11 -19.02
N LYS A 328 -8.37 5.87 -20.09
CA LYS A 328 -7.30 6.52 -20.88
C LYS A 328 -6.54 7.56 -20.07
N PHE A 329 -7.26 8.34 -19.25
CA PHE A 329 -6.64 9.29 -18.34
C PHE A 329 -5.82 8.59 -17.26
N VAL A 330 -6.37 7.57 -16.63
CA VAL A 330 -5.68 6.75 -15.62
C VAL A 330 -4.43 6.09 -16.21
N GLN A 331 -4.53 5.50 -17.41
CA GLN A 331 -3.38 4.90 -18.11
C GLN A 331 -2.32 5.94 -18.48
N TRP A 332 -2.72 7.15 -18.89
CA TRP A 332 -1.79 8.24 -19.18
C TRP A 332 -1.04 8.70 -17.92
N LEU A 333 -1.69 8.74 -16.77
CA LEU A 333 -1.04 9.05 -15.48
C LEU A 333 -0.02 7.98 -15.06
N ALA A 334 -0.08 6.77 -15.62
CA ALA A 334 0.90 5.71 -15.44
C ALA A 334 2.02 5.71 -16.49
N ASP A 335 2.05 6.66 -17.42
CA ASP A 335 3.20 6.80 -18.33
C ASP A 335 4.44 7.17 -17.50
N PRO A 336 5.59 6.50 -17.72
CA PRO A 336 6.80 6.75 -16.92
C PRO A 336 7.25 8.22 -16.91
N LYS A 337 7.12 8.94 -18.03
CA LYS A 337 7.49 10.36 -18.10
C LYS A 337 6.49 11.25 -17.35
N VAL A 338 5.21 10.88 -17.39
CA VAL A 338 4.16 11.59 -16.63
C VAL A 338 4.38 11.38 -15.13
N GLN A 339 4.74 10.19 -14.72
CA GLN A 339 5.06 9.89 -13.31
C GLN A 339 6.33 10.60 -12.83
N ALA A 340 7.39 10.66 -13.62
CA ALA A 340 8.58 11.43 -13.28
C ALA A 340 8.27 12.94 -13.16
N LYS A 341 7.41 13.46 -14.05
CA LYS A 341 6.93 14.83 -13.95
C LYS A 341 6.05 15.05 -12.72
N TRP A 342 5.18 14.08 -12.41
CA TRP A 342 4.38 14.11 -11.20
C TRP A 342 5.26 14.21 -9.94
N TYR A 343 6.33 13.39 -9.86
CA TYR A 343 7.32 13.50 -8.79
C TYR A 343 7.87 14.93 -8.64
N THR A 344 8.20 15.59 -9.74
CA THR A 344 8.72 16.98 -9.71
C THR A 344 7.70 17.98 -9.16
N LEU A 345 6.38 17.71 -9.32
CA LEU A 345 5.29 18.58 -8.87
C LEU A 345 4.88 18.31 -7.42
N SER A 346 4.90 17.04 -7.00
CA SER A 346 4.29 16.58 -5.74
C SER A 346 5.29 16.00 -4.74
N THR A 347 6.47 15.57 -5.20
CA THR A 347 7.43 14.70 -4.49
C THR A 347 6.93 13.28 -4.22
N ASP A 348 5.79 12.88 -4.76
CA ASP A 348 5.28 11.51 -4.69
C ASP A 348 6.12 10.57 -5.55
N LEU A 349 6.54 9.44 -4.98
CA LEU A 349 7.42 8.51 -5.68
C LEU A 349 6.65 7.74 -6.77
N PRO A 350 7.24 7.57 -7.97
CA PRO A 350 6.59 6.84 -9.05
C PRO A 350 6.28 5.39 -8.69
N SER A 351 5.07 4.94 -9.04
CA SER A 351 4.67 3.53 -8.94
C SER A 351 5.21 2.67 -10.08
N VAL A 352 5.56 3.29 -11.21
CA VAL A 352 6.11 2.64 -12.40
C VAL A 352 7.63 2.54 -12.29
N LYS A 353 8.16 1.31 -12.31
CA LYS A 353 9.59 1.02 -12.14
C LYS A 353 10.50 1.78 -13.10
N SER A 354 10.11 1.90 -14.39
CA SER A 354 10.94 2.57 -15.39
C SER A 354 11.02 4.09 -15.21
N ALA A 355 10.08 4.72 -14.51
CA ALA A 355 10.15 6.15 -14.19
C ALA A 355 11.35 6.48 -13.29
N TRP A 356 11.83 5.53 -12.50
CA TRP A 356 12.99 5.71 -11.60
C TRP A 356 14.33 5.89 -12.33
N GLN A 357 14.34 5.72 -13.67
CA GLN A 357 15.50 6.04 -14.50
C GLN A 357 15.55 7.52 -14.91
N ASP A 358 14.52 8.30 -14.59
CA ASP A 358 14.51 9.72 -14.90
C ASP A 358 15.57 10.48 -14.08
N PRO A 359 16.29 11.45 -14.71
CA PRO A 359 17.30 12.27 -14.01
C PRO A 359 16.80 12.95 -12.74
N ALA A 360 15.52 13.32 -12.66
CA ALA A 360 14.95 13.95 -11.48
C ALA A 360 14.96 13.02 -10.25
N LEU A 361 14.90 11.69 -10.47
CA LEU A 361 14.94 10.70 -9.39
C LEU A 361 16.35 10.14 -9.16
N THR A 362 17.16 10.02 -10.21
CA THR A 362 18.54 9.47 -10.09
C THR A 362 19.55 10.47 -9.53
N ALA A 363 19.21 11.76 -9.50
CA ALA A 363 20.09 12.81 -8.96
C ALA A 363 20.30 12.74 -7.44
N ASP A 364 19.36 12.14 -6.69
CA ASP A 364 19.46 11.98 -5.25
C ASP A 364 19.64 10.49 -4.88
N THR A 365 20.82 10.17 -4.33
CA THR A 365 21.19 8.81 -3.95
C THR A 365 20.27 8.22 -2.86
N LYS A 366 19.68 9.06 -2.01
CA LYS A 366 18.72 8.62 -0.98
C LYS A 366 17.44 8.05 -1.62
N LEU A 367 17.00 8.63 -2.74
CA LEU A 367 15.86 8.10 -3.48
C LEU A 367 16.11 6.68 -4.01
N ALA A 368 17.34 6.38 -4.41
CA ALA A 368 17.69 5.02 -4.86
C ALA A 368 17.47 3.97 -3.76
N VAL A 369 17.65 4.33 -2.47
CA VAL A 369 17.38 3.43 -1.34
C VAL A 369 15.87 3.18 -1.19
N PHE A 370 15.03 4.19 -1.40
CA PHE A 370 13.57 4.01 -1.45
C PHE A 370 13.16 3.07 -2.59
N GLY A 371 13.71 3.27 -3.81
CA GLY A 371 13.46 2.40 -4.95
C GLY A 371 13.82 0.94 -4.66
N LYS A 372 14.97 0.72 -4.02
CA LYS A 372 15.41 -0.61 -3.62
C LYS A 372 14.51 -1.24 -2.54
N GLN A 373 14.04 -0.45 -1.56
CA GLN A 373 13.13 -0.96 -0.53
C GLN A 373 11.76 -1.35 -1.12
N LEU A 374 11.28 -0.61 -2.12
CA LEU A 374 10.01 -0.92 -2.80
C LEU A 374 10.01 -2.28 -3.50
N GLU A 375 11.18 -2.82 -3.88
CA GLU A 375 11.28 -4.16 -4.47
C GLU A 375 10.84 -5.28 -3.50
N THR A 376 10.94 -5.02 -2.18
CA THR A 376 10.61 -5.97 -1.12
C THR A 376 9.52 -5.48 -0.16
N ALA A 377 8.91 -4.33 -0.47
CA ALA A 377 7.84 -3.77 0.35
C ALA A 377 6.55 -4.60 0.20
N GLN A 378 5.84 -4.77 1.31
CA GLN A 378 4.61 -5.56 1.40
C GLN A 378 3.40 -4.66 1.56
N ALA A 379 2.30 -5.06 0.90
CA ALA A 379 0.99 -4.48 1.12
C ALA A 379 0.29 -5.13 2.32
N PRO A 380 -0.54 -4.38 3.07
CA PRO A 380 -1.48 -5.01 3.98
C PRO A 380 -2.52 -5.85 3.20
N PRO A 381 -3.22 -6.78 3.87
CA PRO A 381 -4.34 -7.50 3.25
C PRO A 381 -5.42 -6.54 2.73
N SER A 382 -5.95 -6.83 1.55
CA SER A 382 -7.02 -6.03 0.91
C SER A 382 -8.41 -6.34 1.47
N PHE A 383 -8.52 -6.73 2.74
CA PHE A 383 -9.80 -7.05 3.36
C PHE A 383 -10.64 -5.79 3.59
N PRO A 384 -11.96 -5.80 3.34
CA PRO A 384 -12.84 -4.67 3.63
C PRO A 384 -12.78 -4.17 5.08
N THR A 385 -12.43 -5.05 6.01
CA THR A 385 -12.38 -4.77 7.45
C THR A 385 -10.99 -4.37 7.96
N TRP A 386 -9.99 -4.21 7.08
CA TRP A 386 -8.61 -3.94 7.47
C TRP A 386 -8.48 -2.74 8.43
N GLU A 387 -9.04 -1.59 8.08
CA GLU A 387 -8.95 -0.36 8.90
C GLU A 387 -9.56 -0.56 10.30
N GLN A 388 -10.65 -1.33 10.41
CA GLN A 388 -11.27 -1.64 11.68
C GLN A 388 -10.39 -2.55 12.55
N VAL A 389 -9.76 -3.56 11.93
CA VAL A 389 -8.89 -4.50 12.65
C VAL A 389 -7.60 -3.85 13.11
N VAL A 390 -6.95 -3.04 12.28
CA VAL A 390 -5.68 -2.39 12.67
C VAL A 390 -5.85 -1.33 13.76
N THR A 391 -7.04 -0.75 13.92
CA THR A 391 -7.35 0.10 15.07
C THR A 391 -7.18 -0.65 16.39
N SER A 392 -7.55 -1.93 16.42
CA SER A 392 -7.31 -2.81 17.57
C SER A 392 -5.82 -3.10 17.77
N PHE A 393 -5.09 -3.37 16.69
CA PHE A 393 -3.65 -3.57 16.74
C PHE A 393 -2.94 -2.33 17.31
N ASP A 394 -3.26 -1.13 16.82
CA ASP A 394 -2.70 0.14 17.31
C ASP A 394 -2.95 0.34 18.81
N THR A 395 -4.15 0.01 19.27
CA THR A 395 -4.53 0.09 20.70
C THR A 395 -3.71 -0.85 21.56
N GLU A 396 -3.52 -2.10 21.15
CA GLU A 396 -2.73 -3.09 21.88
C GLU A 396 -1.24 -2.75 21.82
N MET A 397 -0.72 -2.25 20.69
CA MET A 397 0.65 -1.80 20.57
C MET A 397 0.98 -0.64 21.54
N GLU A 398 0.04 0.27 21.75
CA GLU A 398 0.25 1.33 22.75
C GLU A 398 0.43 0.76 24.17
N LYS A 399 -0.31 -0.28 24.54
CA LYS A 399 -0.11 -0.96 25.83
C LYS A 399 1.23 -1.67 25.90
N VAL A 400 1.62 -2.38 24.81
CA VAL A 400 2.89 -3.09 24.70
C VAL A 400 4.08 -2.15 24.88
N THR A 401 4.08 -1.01 24.22
CA THR A 401 5.21 -0.07 24.24
C THR A 401 5.24 0.82 25.46
N LYS A 402 4.11 1.43 25.84
CA LYS A 402 4.05 2.41 26.94
C LYS A 402 3.99 1.76 28.32
N THR A 403 3.26 0.65 28.48
CA THR A 403 3.07 0.02 29.78
C THR A 403 3.88 -1.25 29.99
N GLY A 404 4.50 -1.79 28.93
CA GLY A 404 5.24 -3.06 28.97
C GLY A 404 4.31 -4.28 29.02
N ALA A 405 3.09 -4.18 28.49
CA ALA A 405 2.19 -5.32 28.40
C ALA A 405 2.82 -6.48 27.59
N ASP A 406 2.42 -7.71 27.92
CA ASP A 406 2.93 -8.90 27.25
C ASP A 406 2.53 -8.93 25.76
N PRO A 407 3.49 -8.95 24.81
CA PRO A 407 3.21 -8.97 23.40
C PRO A 407 2.34 -10.17 22.95
N ALA A 408 2.56 -11.36 23.52
CA ALA A 408 1.79 -12.53 23.13
C ALA A 408 0.30 -12.40 23.54
N ALA A 409 0.03 -11.85 24.74
CA ALA A 409 -1.34 -11.59 25.18
C ALA A 409 -2.01 -10.48 24.36
N ALA A 410 -1.28 -9.43 24.02
CA ALA A 410 -1.75 -8.34 23.16
C ALA A 410 -2.13 -8.83 21.77
N LEU A 411 -1.25 -9.57 21.10
CA LEU A 411 -1.51 -10.12 19.75
C LEU A 411 -2.66 -11.12 19.75
N LYS A 412 -2.79 -11.93 20.79
CA LYS A 412 -3.96 -12.82 20.94
C LYS A 412 -5.27 -12.04 21.07
N THR A 413 -5.25 -10.88 21.73
CA THR A 413 -6.40 -9.98 21.81
C THR A 413 -6.75 -9.42 20.43
N VAL A 414 -5.73 -8.95 19.67
CA VAL A 414 -5.91 -8.48 18.29
C VAL A 414 -6.49 -9.59 17.41
N GLN A 415 -5.93 -10.80 17.47
CA GLN A 415 -6.41 -11.93 16.68
C GLN A 415 -7.87 -12.28 17.00
N SER A 416 -8.23 -12.33 18.31
CA SER A 416 -9.62 -12.57 18.71
C SER A 416 -10.60 -11.52 18.19
N GLN A 417 -10.18 -10.25 18.14
CA GLN A 417 -11.00 -9.18 17.58
C GLN A 417 -11.08 -9.28 16.06
N ALA A 418 -9.98 -9.58 15.39
CA ALA A 418 -9.94 -9.82 13.96
C ALA A 418 -10.85 -11.01 13.55
N ASP A 419 -10.82 -12.11 14.31
CA ASP A 419 -11.70 -13.27 14.09
C ASP A 419 -13.19 -12.89 14.31
N SER A 420 -13.49 -12.03 15.27
CA SER A 420 -14.86 -11.56 15.54
C SER A 420 -15.39 -10.59 14.48
N ILE A 421 -14.52 -9.73 13.94
CA ILE A 421 -14.86 -8.79 12.87
C ILE A 421 -14.97 -9.53 11.54
N GLY A 422 -14.09 -10.52 11.30
CA GLY A 422 -13.97 -11.23 10.04
C GLY A 422 -13.29 -10.40 8.96
N THR A 423 -13.16 -10.97 7.76
CA THR A 423 -12.52 -10.31 6.62
C THR A 423 -13.46 -9.42 5.81
N GLY A 424 -14.77 -9.50 6.06
CA GLY A 424 -15.78 -8.68 5.36
C GLY A 424 -16.24 -9.25 4.03
N GLY A 425 -15.83 -10.49 3.69
CA GLY A 425 -16.22 -11.24 2.48
C GLY A 425 -17.15 -12.41 2.79
#